data_7f74412c921c861ce5540bf66a41a658
#
_entry.id   7f74412c921c861ce5540bf66a41a658
#
_cell.length_a   1.000
_cell.length_b   1.000
_cell.length_c   1.000
_cell.angle_alpha   90.00
_cell.angle_beta   90.00
_cell.angle_gamma   90.00
#
_symmetry.space_group_name_H-M   'P 1'
#
loop_
_entity.id
_entity.type
_entity.pdbx_description
1 polymer ?
#
loop_
_entity_poly.entity_id
_entity_poly.type
_entity_poly.pdbx_seq_one_letter_code
_entity_poly.pdbx_strand_id
1 'polypeptide(L)'
;MGGGLYMKEMKDMKFETRCVHGAYKAESAQPQNIPIIQSTTYRYYNAHDVAELFDLDSPNHMYARLGSPTVDLLEQKMALLEGGTAGMAASSGQAANLISILNICEQGDHVLSAAHVYGGTYNLWNVTLRRLGIEVEFFDQDLPLEDIVALARPNTKALFGETLGNPSLKVLDLEKFAAAARAMKVPFIVDNTFATPALCRPIEFGANIVTHSTTKFADGHGTSIGGCVVEGGNFDWTVKDDNGNLKFPSLAAPDESYHGLNFYEKFGDAAFCTRLKAVLIRDLGCTMAPMNAYLTHQGLQTLDVRMERHVKNAEAVAEFLVNHPMVDWIIYPGLKGDKYYDLAQKYMPKGASGVMSFGVKGGREAGEKFLENLELCSIVVHVGDIHTSVLHPASTTHRQLSEEAQIAAGIDPGLIRLSVGLENTEDIIEDLGQALDKVR
;
A
#
# COMPACT_ATOMS: atom_id res chain seq x y z
N MET A 1 17.53 -6.16 -25.31
CA MET A 1 18.54 -6.76 -24.43
C MET A 1 19.19 -5.78 -23.42
N GLY A 2 18.89 -4.48 -23.43
CA GLY A 2 19.47 -3.50 -22.48
C GLY A 2 18.73 -3.34 -21.13
N GLY A 3 17.46 -3.70 -21.04
CA GLY A 3 16.63 -3.39 -19.87
C GLY A 3 17.05 -4.11 -18.57
N GLY A 4 17.38 -5.38 -18.64
CA GLY A 4 17.76 -6.17 -17.45
C GLY A 4 19.08 -5.74 -16.82
N LEU A 5 20.07 -5.35 -17.62
CA LEU A 5 21.35 -4.84 -17.13
C LEU A 5 21.18 -3.47 -16.45
N TYR A 6 20.41 -2.59 -17.06
CA TYR A 6 20.10 -1.27 -16.50
C TYR A 6 19.39 -1.34 -15.15
N MET A 7 18.39 -2.23 -15.00
CA MET A 7 17.68 -2.41 -13.73
C MET A 7 18.59 -3.01 -12.65
N LYS A 8 19.54 -3.87 -13.01
CA LYS A 8 20.55 -4.40 -12.08
C LYS A 8 21.49 -3.32 -11.58
N GLU A 9 21.94 -2.43 -12.45
CA GLU A 9 22.76 -1.26 -12.08
C GLU A 9 21.96 -0.28 -11.21
N MET A 10 20.66 -0.07 -11.49
CA MET A 10 19.81 0.82 -10.70
C MET A 10 19.61 0.36 -9.26
N LYS A 11 19.65 -0.95 -8.97
CA LYS A 11 19.58 -1.46 -7.59
C LYS A 11 20.71 -0.97 -6.70
N ASP A 12 21.86 -0.66 -7.27
CA ASP A 12 23.04 -0.18 -6.55
C ASP A 12 23.04 1.36 -6.34
N MET A 13 22.14 2.08 -6.99
CA MET A 13 22.01 3.52 -6.83
C MET A 13 21.26 3.91 -5.56
N LYS A 14 21.45 5.14 -5.09
CA LYS A 14 20.69 5.69 -3.97
C LYS A 14 19.22 5.85 -4.31
N PHE A 15 18.36 5.88 -3.29
CA PHE A 15 16.91 5.89 -3.45
C PHE A 15 16.42 7.05 -4.33
N GLU A 16 16.95 8.26 -4.11
CA GLU A 16 16.62 9.46 -4.83
C GLU A 16 16.90 9.31 -6.35
N THR A 17 18.05 8.71 -6.69
CA THR A 17 18.41 8.40 -8.08
C THR A 17 17.47 7.36 -8.69
N ARG A 18 17.06 6.34 -7.90
CA ARG A 18 16.07 5.34 -8.35
C ARG A 18 14.71 5.98 -8.61
N CYS A 19 14.29 6.97 -7.80
CA CYS A 19 13.07 7.73 -8.04
C CYS A 19 13.08 8.41 -9.40
N VAL A 20 14.17 9.07 -9.76
CA VAL A 20 14.27 9.83 -11.01
C VAL A 20 14.46 8.91 -12.22
N HIS A 21 15.41 7.98 -12.15
CA HIS A 21 15.91 7.22 -13.31
C HIS A 21 15.39 5.77 -13.39
N GLY A 22 14.75 5.26 -12.33
CA GLY A 22 14.34 3.86 -12.28
C GLY A 22 13.34 3.48 -13.39
N ALA A 23 13.48 2.26 -13.88
CA ALA A 23 12.65 1.58 -14.87
C ALA A 23 12.74 2.05 -16.32
N TYR A 24 13.16 3.26 -16.62
CA TYR A 24 13.24 3.75 -18.00
C TYR A 24 14.58 4.41 -18.29
N LYS A 25 15.20 3.99 -19.39
CA LYS A 25 16.42 4.59 -19.96
C LYS A 25 16.16 4.94 -21.41
N ALA A 26 16.10 6.21 -21.72
CA ALA A 26 16.00 6.67 -23.09
C ALA A 26 17.29 6.34 -23.86
N GLU A 27 17.15 5.78 -25.06
CA GLU A 27 18.24 5.66 -26.03
C GLU A 27 18.37 6.95 -26.85
N SER A 28 19.41 7.01 -27.72
CA SER A 28 19.61 8.16 -28.58
C SER A 28 18.38 8.46 -29.45
N ALA A 29 17.92 9.71 -29.43
CA ALA A 29 16.71 10.18 -30.11
C ALA A 29 15.37 9.64 -29.62
N GLN A 30 15.34 8.97 -28.45
CA GLN A 30 14.08 8.60 -27.80
C GLN A 30 13.62 9.69 -26.82
N PRO A 31 12.30 9.74 -26.48
CA PRO A 31 11.80 10.64 -25.45
C PRO A 31 12.49 10.41 -24.11
N GLN A 32 12.82 11.51 -23.40
CA GLN A 32 13.41 11.44 -22.07
C GLN A 32 12.44 10.86 -21.01
N ASN A 33 11.13 11.12 -21.15
CA ASN A 33 10.09 10.55 -20.30
C ASN A 33 9.50 9.28 -20.91
N ILE A 34 8.91 8.45 -20.06
CA ILE A 34 8.22 7.24 -20.50
C ILE A 34 7.10 7.57 -21.50
N PRO A 35 6.89 6.79 -22.55
CA PRO A 35 5.80 6.99 -23.48
C PRO A 35 4.46 6.55 -22.91
N ILE A 36 3.36 7.20 -23.31
CA ILE A 36 1.99 6.73 -23.05
C ILE A 36 1.52 5.90 -24.24
N ILE A 37 1.49 4.58 -24.06
CA ILE A 37 1.00 3.65 -25.10
C ILE A 37 -0.45 3.30 -24.81
N GLN A 38 -1.35 4.01 -25.48
CA GLN A 38 -2.80 3.87 -25.34
C GLN A 38 -3.34 2.98 -26.48
N SER A 39 -3.15 1.66 -26.35
CA SER A 39 -3.65 0.66 -27.28
C SER A 39 -4.29 -0.50 -26.53
N THR A 40 -5.39 -1.06 -27.06
CA THR A 40 -6.01 -2.26 -26.47
C THR A 40 -5.32 -3.53 -26.92
N THR A 41 -4.72 -3.56 -28.13
CA THR A 41 -4.16 -4.75 -28.76
C THR A 41 -2.86 -4.43 -29.48
N TYR A 42 -2.10 -5.46 -29.77
CA TYR A 42 -0.79 -5.40 -30.43
C TYR A 42 -0.80 -6.32 -31.65
N ARG A 43 -0.13 -5.90 -32.74
CA ARG A 43 -0.14 -6.61 -34.02
C ARG A 43 1.03 -7.59 -34.11
N TYR A 44 0.74 -8.80 -34.54
CA TYR A 44 1.69 -9.86 -34.85
C TYR A 44 1.55 -10.29 -36.31
N TYR A 45 2.61 -10.85 -36.89
CA TYR A 45 2.64 -11.26 -38.29
C TYR A 45 2.49 -12.78 -38.48
N ASN A 46 2.64 -13.56 -37.40
CA ASN A 46 2.48 -15.02 -37.44
C ASN A 46 1.80 -15.53 -36.16
N ALA A 47 1.26 -16.74 -36.25
CA ALA A 47 0.54 -17.35 -35.13
C ALA A 47 1.48 -17.89 -34.04
N HIS A 48 2.72 -18.21 -34.39
CA HIS A 48 3.69 -18.73 -33.43
C HIS A 48 4.04 -17.69 -32.35
N ASP A 49 4.37 -16.46 -32.76
CA ASP A 49 4.68 -15.37 -31.81
C ASP A 49 3.49 -15.08 -30.88
N VAL A 50 2.25 -15.28 -31.36
CA VAL A 50 1.05 -15.14 -30.52
C VAL A 50 0.92 -16.30 -29.54
N ALA A 51 1.22 -17.55 -29.98
CA ALA A 51 1.17 -18.72 -29.11
C ALA A 51 2.16 -18.58 -27.93
N GLU A 52 3.41 -18.13 -28.18
CA GLU A 52 4.40 -17.87 -27.14
C GLU A 52 3.93 -16.90 -26.06
N LEU A 53 3.05 -15.94 -26.40
CA LEU A 53 2.44 -15.02 -25.41
C LEU A 53 1.47 -15.77 -24.48
N PHE A 54 0.68 -16.68 -25.01
CA PHE A 54 -0.25 -17.49 -24.21
C PHE A 54 0.47 -18.54 -23.35
N ASP A 55 1.64 -19.00 -23.81
CA ASP A 55 2.50 -19.91 -23.05
C ASP A 55 3.38 -19.19 -22.03
N LEU A 56 3.30 -17.86 -21.94
CA LEU A 56 4.13 -16.97 -21.10
C LEU A 56 5.64 -17.15 -21.39
N ASP A 57 6.01 -17.41 -22.63
CA ASP A 57 7.39 -17.55 -23.13
C ASP A 57 7.91 -16.27 -23.78
N SER A 58 7.03 -15.33 -24.12
CA SER A 58 7.39 -14.05 -24.70
C SER A 58 7.11 -12.90 -23.72
N PRO A 59 8.03 -11.92 -23.58
CA PRO A 59 7.82 -10.72 -22.76
C PRO A 59 6.98 -9.64 -23.46
N ASN A 60 6.51 -9.89 -24.68
CA ASN A 60 5.75 -8.94 -25.48
C ASN A 60 4.30 -8.83 -25.01
N HIS A 61 3.57 -7.85 -25.55
CA HIS A 61 2.19 -7.54 -25.16
C HIS A 61 1.19 -8.06 -26.19
N MET A 62 0.07 -8.60 -25.73
CA MET A 62 -1.01 -9.06 -26.60
C MET A 62 -2.28 -8.20 -26.45
N TYR A 63 -2.63 -7.87 -25.22
CA TYR A 63 -3.85 -7.17 -24.87
C TYR A 63 -3.67 -6.33 -23.60
N ALA A 64 -4.10 -5.08 -23.63
CA ALA A 64 -3.77 -4.10 -22.58
C ALA A 64 -4.33 -4.44 -21.19
N ARG A 65 -5.34 -5.31 -21.08
CA ARG A 65 -5.81 -5.81 -19.78
C ARG A 65 -4.73 -6.61 -19.05
N LEU A 66 -3.91 -7.37 -19.78
CA LEU A 66 -2.81 -8.16 -19.23
C LEU A 66 -1.53 -7.33 -19.01
N GLY A 67 -1.40 -6.20 -19.70
CA GLY A 67 -0.26 -5.30 -19.56
C GLY A 67 -0.08 -4.39 -20.78
N SER A 68 0.65 -3.31 -20.56
CA SER A 68 1.10 -2.40 -21.60
C SER A 68 2.49 -1.90 -21.27
N PRO A 69 3.28 -1.47 -22.27
CA PRO A 69 4.63 -0.96 -22.02
C PRO A 69 4.68 0.16 -20.97
N THR A 70 3.67 1.04 -20.93
CA THR A 70 3.61 2.12 -19.94
C THR A 70 3.35 1.60 -18.52
N VAL A 71 2.44 0.62 -18.39
CA VAL A 71 2.12 -0.01 -17.09
C VAL A 71 3.31 -0.82 -16.57
N ASP A 72 3.97 -1.58 -17.44
CA ASP A 72 5.15 -2.37 -17.07
C ASP A 72 6.29 -1.49 -16.51
N LEU A 73 6.46 -0.28 -17.03
CA LEU A 73 7.46 0.66 -16.50
C LEU A 73 7.11 1.13 -15.08
N LEU A 74 5.83 1.31 -14.77
CA LEU A 74 5.39 1.59 -13.40
C LEU A 74 5.62 0.39 -12.48
N GLU A 75 5.27 -0.82 -12.93
CA GLU A 75 5.48 -2.08 -12.18
C GLU A 75 6.94 -2.28 -11.83
N GLN A 76 7.84 -2.11 -12.80
CA GLN A 76 9.28 -2.18 -12.60
C GLN A 76 9.80 -1.11 -11.64
N LYS A 77 9.27 0.11 -11.73
CA LYS A 77 9.66 1.21 -10.84
C LYS A 77 9.24 0.94 -9.40
N MET A 78 8.00 0.49 -9.18
CA MET A 78 7.53 0.15 -7.84
C MET A 78 8.33 -0.99 -7.22
N ALA A 79 8.61 -2.05 -7.99
CA ALA A 79 9.47 -3.15 -7.54
C ALA A 79 10.88 -2.65 -7.17
N LEU A 80 11.48 -1.80 -8.00
CA LEU A 80 12.82 -1.24 -7.73
C LEU A 80 12.85 -0.37 -6.47
N LEU A 81 11.82 0.45 -6.24
CA LEU A 81 11.77 1.35 -5.09
C LEU A 81 11.53 0.59 -3.78
N GLU A 82 10.66 -0.41 -3.78
CA GLU A 82 10.42 -1.29 -2.62
C GLU A 82 11.56 -2.30 -2.36
N GLY A 83 12.44 -2.51 -3.36
CA GLY A 83 13.49 -3.53 -3.26
C GLY A 83 13.00 -4.95 -3.56
N GLY A 84 11.87 -5.08 -4.25
CA GLY A 84 11.30 -6.36 -4.68
C GLY A 84 11.88 -6.90 -5.98
N THR A 85 11.41 -8.09 -6.35
CA THR A 85 11.81 -8.81 -7.58
C THR A 85 10.86 -8.56 -8.74
N ALA A 86 9.56 -8.37 -8.45
CA ALA A 86 8.53 -8.10 -9.44
C ALA A 86 7.45 -7.16 -8.88
N GLY A 87 6.79 -6.43 -9.76
CA GLY A 87 5.64 -5.58 -9.45
C GLY A 87 4.45 -5.89 -10.35
N MET A 88 3.24 -5.60 -9.85
CA MET A 88 1.98 -5.75 -10.58
C MET A 88 1.06 -4.57 -10.29
N ALA A 89 0.72 -3.78 -11.30
CA ALA A 89 -0.18 -2.65 -11.17
C ALA A 89 -1.66 -3.09 -11.22
N ALA A 90 -2.47 -2.49 -10.36
CA ALA A 90 -3.91 -2.74 -10.27
C ALA A 90 -4.72 -1.44 -10.35
N SER A 91 -6.02 -1.55 -10.60
CA SER A 91 -6.92 -0.41 -10.76
C SER A 91 -7.10 0.43 -9.47
N SER A 92 -6.77 -0.10 -8.31
CA SER A 92 -6.84 0.59 -7.01
C SER A 92 -6.07 -0.18 -5.94
N GLY A 93 -5.80 0.46 -4.79
CA GLY A 93 -5.24 -0.23 -3.63
C GLY A 93 -6.13 -1.37 -3.11
N GLN A 94 -7.46 -1.18 -3.12
CA GLN A 94 -8.40 -2.23 -2.74
C GLN A 94 -8.33 -3.44 -3.70
N ALA A 95 -8.18 -3.19 -5.00
CA ALA A 95 -7.96 -4.26 -5.97
C ALA A 95 -6.62 -4.98 -5.69
N ALA A 96 -5.54 -4.25 -5.40
CA ALA A 96 -4.25 -4.84 -5.04
C ALA A 96 -4.35 -5.75 -3.81
N ASN A 97 -5.02 -5.30 -2.74
CA ASN A 97 -5.24 -6.08 -1.54
C ASN A 97 -6.10 -7.33 -1.84
N LEU A 98 -7.23 -7.18 -2.55
CA LEU A 98 -8.12 -8.28 -2.90
C LEU A 98 -7.40 -9.37 -3.71
N ILE A 99 -6.76 -9.00 -4.81
CA ILE A 99 -6.13 -9.98 -5.69
C ILE A 99 -4.90 -10.63 -5.05
N SER A 100 -4.21 -9.94 -4.12
CA SER A 100 -3.10 -10.55 -3.37
C SER A 100 -3.59 -11.73 -2.52
N ILE A 101 -4.75 -11.59 -1.87
CA ILE A 101 -5.35 -12.69 -1.10
C ILE A 101 -5.91 -13.78 -2.02
N LEU A 102 -6.67 -13.41 -3.07
CA LEU A 102 -7.24 -14.39 -4.01
C LEU A 102 -6.18 -15.17 -4.79
N ASN A 103 -4.94 -14.68 -4.86
CA ASN A 103 -3.84 -15.37 -5.52
C ASN A 103 -3.40 -16.64 -4.77
N ILE A 104 -3.66 -16.70 -3.45
CA ILE A 104 -3.16 -17.76 -2.56
C ILE A 104 -4.25 -18.37 -1.68
N CYS A 105 -5.46 -17.82 -1.68
CA CYS A 105 -6.59 -18.30 -0.90
C CYS A 105 -7.74 -18.73 -1.79
N GLU A 106 -8.41 -19.79 -1.35
CA GLU A 106 -9.64 -20.35 -1.93
C GLU A 106 -10.75 -20.37 -0.88
N GLN A 107 -11.95 -20.78 -1.29
CA GLN A 107 -13.07 -21.00 -0.35
C GLN A 107 -12.69 -21.99 0.75
N GLY A 108 -12.89 -21.61 1.99
CA GLY A 108 -12.54 -22.39 3.18
C GLY A 108 -11.18 -22.02 3.77
N ASP A 109 -10.40 -21.17 3.15
CA ASP A 109 -9.13 -20.70 3.68
C ASP A 109 -9.29 -19.59 4.73
N HIS A 110 -8.26 -19.39 5.53
CA HIS A 110 -8.18 -18.45 6.64
C HIS A 110 -7.02 -17.47 6.47
N VAL A 111 -7.25 -16.20 6.85
CA VAL A 111 -6.25 -15.13 6.87
C VAL A 111 -6.23 -14.47 8.25
N LEU A 112 -5.06 -14.22 8.78
CA LEU A 112 -4.86 -13.39 9.97
C LEU A 112 -4.56 -11.95 9.56
N SER A 113 -5.26 -10.98 10.13
CA SER A 113 -5.07 -9.56 9.86
C SER A 113 -4.93 -8.76 11.15
N ALA A 114 -3.98 -7.83 11.19
CA ALA A 114 -3.99 -6.80 12.20
C ALA A 114 -5.35 -6.06 12.17
N ALA A 115 -5.91 -5.73 13.35
CA ALA A 115 -7.21 -5.08 13.45
C ALA A 115 -7.19 -3.60 13.01
N HIS A 116 -6.03 -2.96 13.14
CA HIS A 116 -5.86 -1.53 12.85
C HIS A 116 -5.43 -1.28 11.40
N VAL A 117 -6.29 -1.65 10.45
CA VAL A 117 -6.12 -1.42 9.01
C VAL A 117 -7.12 -0.37 8.52
N TYR A 118 -6.91 0.12 7.31
CA TYR A 118 -7.84 1.04 6.65
C TYR A 118 -9.28 0.50 6.67
N GLY A 119 -10.26 1.36 6.98
CA GLY A 119 -11.65 0.95 7.10
C GLY A 119 -12.23 0.26 5.84
N GLY A 120 -11.75 0.63 4.65
CA GLY A 120 -12.08 -0.05 3.40
C GLY A 120 -11.51 -1.47 3.36
N THR A 121 -10.29 -1.67 3.82
CA THR A 121 -9.64 -3.00 3.93
C THR A 121 -10.36 -3.86 4.97
N TYR A 122 -10.73 -3.28 6.12
CA TYR A 122 -11.55 -3.98 7.12
C TYR A 122 -12.86 -4.50 6.52
N ASN A 123 -13.59 -3.66 5.78
CA ASN A 123 -14.84 -4.07 5.12
C ASN A 123 -14.61 -5.10 4.01
N LEU A 124 -13.53 -4.96 3.24
CA LEU A 124 -13.14 -5.92 2.22
C LEU A 124 -12.93 -7.31 2.83
N TRP A 125 -12.22 -7.39 3.96
CA TRP A 125 -11.96 -8.63 4.70
C TRP A 125 -13.22 -9.19 5.38
N ASN A 126 -13.89 -8.39 6.18
CA ASN A 126 -14.99 -8.84 7.04
C ASN A 126 -16.29 -9.13 6.28
N VAL A 127 -16.51 -8.48 5.13
CA VAL A 127 -17.76 -8.60 4.37
C VAL A 127 -17.54 -9.31 3.04
N THR A 128 -16.63 -8.79 2.21
CA THR A 128 -16.50 -9.26 0.82
C THR A 128 -15.80 -10.61 0.76
N LEU A 129 -14.64 -10.78 1.38
CA LEU A 129 -13.93 -12.08 1.41
C LEU A 129 -14.76 -13.16 2.11
N ARG A 130 -15.43 -12.81 3.19
CA ARG A 130 -16.33 -13.75 3.87
C ARG A 130 -17.42 -14.29 2.96
N ARG A 131 -17.97 -13.46 2.06
CA ARG A 131 -18.97 -13.90 1.05
C ARG A 131 -18.36 -14.80 -0.02
N LEU A 132 -17.05 -14.68 -0.25
CA LEU A 132 -16.27 -15.57 -1.12
C LEU A 132 -15.84 -16.87 -0.40
N GLY A 133 -16.20 -17.01 0.88
CA GLY A 133 -15.88 -18.19 1.69
C GLY A 133 -14.48 -18.17 2.30
N ILE A 134 -13.79 -17.03 2.28
CA ILE A 134 -12.49 -16.84 2.94
C ILE A 134 -12.74 -16.16 4.29
N GLU A 135 -12.29 -16.79 5.37
CA GLU A 135 -12.42 -16.24 6.72
C GLU A 135 -11.22 -15.35 7.04
N VAL A 136 -11.49 -14.16 7.59
CA VAL A 136 -10.43 -13.28 8.11
C VAL A 136 -10.62 -13.07 9.60
N GLU A 137 -9.63 -13.42 10.40
CA GLU A 137 -9.58 -13.18 11.84
C GLU A 137 -8.73 -11.94 12.13
N PHE A 138 -9.34 -10.96 12.83
CA PHE A 138 -8.66 -9.74 13.24
C PHE A 138 -8.12 -9.89 14.65
N PHE A 139 -6.89 -9.41 14.85
CA PHE A 139 -6.23 -9.46 16.17
C PHE A 139 -5.50 -8.15 16.47
N ASP A 140 -5.26 -7.88 17.76
CA ASP A 140 -4.45 -6.72 18.16
C ASP A 140 -2.99 -6.94 17.78
N GLN A 141 -2.45 -6.06 16.92
CA GLN A 141 -1.06 -6.12 16.46
C GLN A 141 -0.01 -6.02 17.58
N ASP A 142 -0.42 -5.55 18.76
CA ASP A 142 0.46 -5.42 19.93
C ASP A 142 0.62 -6.73 20.72
N LEU A 143 -0.13 -7.79 20.38
CA LEU A 143 0.04 -9.11 20.99
C LEU A 143 1.49 -9.63 20.91
N PRO A 144 1.94 -10.41 21.89
CA PRO A 144 3.19 -11.16 21.82
C PRO A 144 3.26 -12.06 20.59
N LEU A 145 4.48 -12.36 20.15
CA LEU A 145 4.73 -13.21 18.98
C LEU A 145 4.03 -14.58 19.08
N GLU A 146 4.18 -15.22 20.24
CA GLU A 146 3.62 -16.54 20.53
C GLU A 146 2.09 -16.55 20.47
N ASP A 147 1.44 -15.48 20.93
CA ASP A 147 0.00 -15.35 20.89
C ASP A 147 -0.50 -15.15 19.43
N ILE A 148 0.22 -14.38 18.63
CA ILE A 148 -0.10 -14.24 17.19
C ILE A 148 0.03 -15.60 16.48
N VAL A 149 1.09 -16.35 16.74
CA VAL A 149 1.31 -17.67 16.15
C VAL A 149 0.23 -18.66 16.59
N ALA A 150 -0.24 -18.57 17.85
CA ALA A 150 -1.29 -19.44 18.37
C ALA A 150 -2.67 -19.24 17.71
N LEU A 151 -2.93 -18.10 17.04
CA LEU A 151 -4.14 -17.87 16.24
C LEU A 151 -4.14 -18.65 14.92
N ALA A 152 -3.00 -19.20 14.50
CA ALA A 152 -2.92 -19.93 13.25
C ALA A 152 -3.76 -21.21 13.24
N ARG A 153 -4.43 -21.45 12.14
CA ARG A 153 -5.20 -22.65 11.86
C ARG A 153 -4.53 -23.46 10.72
N PRO A 154 -4.83 -24.73 10.55
CA PRO A 154 -4.24 -25.52 9.45
C PRO A 154 -4.44 -24.90 8.06
N ASN A 155 -5.58 -24.21 7.87
CA ASN A 155 -5.96 -23.53 6.63
C ASN A 155 -5.57 -22.03 6.60
N THR A 156 -4.75 -21.54 7.53
CA THR A 156 -4.22 -20.16 7.48
C THR A 156 -3.25 -20.02 6.32
N LYS A 157 -3.48 -19.03 5.45
CA LYS A 157 -2.73 -18.79 4.20
C LYS A 157 -1.93 -17.49 4.16
N ALA A 158 -2.28 -16.51 4.98
CA ALA A 158 -1.56 -15.23 5.00
C ALA A 158 -1.63 -14.56 6.38
N LEU A 159 -0.62 -13.73 6.64
CA LEU A 159 -0.62 -12.73 7.70
C LEU A 159 -0.58 -11.34 7.06
N PHE A 160 -1.53 -10.47 7.41
CA PHE A 160 -1.68 -9.13 6.82
C PHE A 160 -1.55 -8.02 7.86
N GLY A 161 -0.97 -6.88 7.47
CA GLY A 161 -0.95 -5.66 8.26
C GLY A 161 -0.64 -4.43 7.42
N GLU A 162 -0.75 -3.24 8.02
CA GLU A 162 -0.35 -1.97 7.40
C GLU A 162 0.85 -1.40 8.15
N THR A 163 1.85 -0.88 7.44
CA THR A 163 3.03 -0.23 8.05
C THR A 163 2.60 0.85 9.05
N LEU A 164 1.61 1.66 8.66
CA LEU A 164 0.94 2.67 9.46
C LEU A 164 -0.58 2.53 9.29
N GLY A 165 -1.27 2.20 10.37
CA GLY A 165 -2.72 2.03 10.35
C GLY A 165 -3.49 3.34 10.12
N ASN A 166 -4.65 3.27 9.48
CA ASN A 166 -5.53 4.42 9.19
C ASN A 166 -6.90 4.25 9.86
N PRO A 167 -7.36 5.12 10.76
CA PRO A 167 -6.76 6.38 11.20
C PRO A 167 -5.88 6.26 12.46
N SER A 168 -5.66 5.07 12.97
CA SER A 168 -5.02 4.82 14.27
C SER A 168 -3.55 5.20 14.33
N LEU A 169 -2.85 5.28 13.19
CA LEU A 169 -1.40 5.54 13.05
C LEU A 169 -0.51 4.62 13.90
N LYS A 170 -1.05 3.48 14.33
CA LYS A 170 -0.22 2.44 14.96
C LYS A 170 0.83 1.95 13.98
N VAL A 171 2.09 1.93 14.43
CA VAL A 171 3.20 1.37 13.65
C VAL A 171 3.22 -0.14 13.84
N LEU A 172 3.31 -0.87 12.73
CA LEU A 172 3.43 -2.33 12.75
C LEU A 172 4.87 -2.73 13.11
N ASP A 173 5.03 -3.66 14.04
CA ASP A 173 6.33 -4.29 14.29
C ASP A 173 6.62 -5.33 13.19
N LEU A 174 7.26 -4.86 12.12
CA LEU A 174 7.49 -5.65 10.90
C LEU A 174 8.28 -6.93 11.17
N GLU A 175 9.34 -6.87 11.99
CA GLU A 175 10.16 -8.06 12.28
C GLU A 175 9.40 -9.09 13.13
N LYS A 176 8.56 -8.64 14.07
CA LYS A 176 7.67 -9.52 14.85
C LYS A 176 6.67 -10.24 13.94
N PHE A 177 6.02 -9.50 13.04
CA PHE A 177 5.08 -10.08 12.07
C PHE A 177 5.78 -11.02 11.09
N ALA A 178 6.96 -10.66 10.59
CA ALA A 178 7.76 -11.54 9.74
C ALA A 178 8.16 -12.84 10.46
N ALA A 179 8.50 -12.76 11.76
CA ALA A 179 8.80 -13.93 12.57
C ALA A 179 7.56 -14.81 12.78
N ALA A 180 6.38 -14.21 13.05
CA ALA A 180 5.12 -14.92 13.16
C ALA A 180 4.75 -15.63 11.85
N ALA A 181 4.83 -14.94 10.72
CA ALA A 181 4.52 -15.50 9.41
C ALA A 181 5.44 -16.70 9.07
N ARG A 182 6.75 -16.58 9.35
CA ARG A 182 7.70 -17.70 9.19
C ARG A 182 7.33 -18.89 10.05
N ALA A 183 6.98 -18.68 11.32
CA ALA A 183 6.56 -19.76 12.23
C ALA A 183 5.30 -20.47 11.74
N MET A 184 4.35 -19.74 11.17
CA MET A 184 3.11 -20.26 10.60
C MET A 184 3.29 -20.81 9.17
N LYS A 185 4.45 -20.65 8.54
CA LYS A 185 4.73 -20.98 7.13
C LYS A 185 3.73 -20.33 6.16
N VAL A 186 3.49 -19.04 6.34
CA VAL A 186 2.61 -18.23 5.47
C VAL A 186 3.32 -16.97 5.02
N PRO A 187 2.97 -16.37 3.86
CA PRO A 187 3.50 -15.09 3.46
C PRO A 187 2.99 -13.97 4.39
N PHE A 188 3.88 -13.03 4.68
CA PHE A 188 3.58 -11.76 5.33
C PHE A 188 3.33 -10.70 4.26
N ILE A 189 2.09 -10.17 4.22
CA ILE A 189 1.62 -9.16 3.28
C ILE A 189 1.47 -7.83 4.02
N VAL A 190 2.07 -6.77 3.50
CA VAL A 190 2.07 -5.43 4.13
C VAL A 190 1.52 -4.38 3.18
N ASP A 191 0.50 -3.66 3.58
CA ASP A 191 0.12 -2.42 2.90
C ASP A 191 1.04 -1.28 3.37
N ASN A 192 1.87 -0.76 2.46
CA ASN A 192 2.86 0.28 2.73
C ASN A 192 2.46 1.66 2.19
N THR A 193 1.16 1.90 2.02
CA THR A 193 0.63 3.11 1.39
C THR A 193 1.06 4.39 2.09
N PHE A 194 1.03 4.44 3.43
CA PHE A 194 1.31 5.68 4.17
C PHE A 194 2.80 5.97 4.37
N ALA A 195 3.61 4.95 4.55
CA ALA A 195 5.05 5.13 4.66
C ALA A 195 5.71 5.32 3.29
N THR A 196 5.20 4.68 2.26
CA THR A 196 5.83 4.60 0.92
C THR A 196 7.24 3.99 0.98
N PRO A 197 7.83 3.57 -0.13
CA PRO A 197 9.22 3.10 -0.13
C PRO A 197 10.26 4.19 0.20
N ALA A 198 9.84 5.46 0.27
CA ALA A 198 10.73 6.55 0.67
C ALA A 198 11.05 6.54 2.18
N LEU A 199 10.08 6.14 3.02
CA LEU A 199 10.24 6.12 4.48
C LEU A 199 10.46 4.72 5.02
N CYS A 200 9.80 3.70 4.44
CA CYS A 200 9.91 2.30 4.86
C CYS A 200 9.87 1.36 3.67
N ARG A 201 10.70 0.32 3.69
CA ARG A 201 10.68 -0.78 2.73
C ARG A 201 10.47 -2.10 3.48
N PRO A 202 9.23 -2.56 3.67
CA PRO A 202 8.89 -3.72 4.49
C PRO A 202 9.61 -5.00 4.10
N ILE A 203 9.99 -5.16 2.82
CA ILE A 203 10.74 -6.32 2.32
C ILE A 203 12.10 -6.45 3.06
N GLU A 204 12.75 -5.34 3.39
CA GLU A 204 14.01 -5.35 4.15
C GLU A 204 13.85 -5.89 5.57
N PHE A 205 12.64 -5.89 6.09
CA PHE A 205 12.27 -6.39 7.43
C PHE A 205 11.51 -7.72 7.38
N GLY A 206 11.48 -8.38 6.22
CA GLY A 206 10.97 -9.73 6.07
C GLY A 206 9.53 -9.84 5.56
N ALA A 207 8.92 -8.78 5.08
CA ALA A 207 7.69 -8.87 4.30
C ALA A 207 7.95 -9.63 2.99
N ASN A 208 6.96 -10.43 2.57
CA ASN A 208 7.06 -11.20 1.35
C ASN A 208 6.34 -10.52 0.18
N ILE A 209 5.22 -9.88 0.48
CA ILE A 209 4.42 -9.13 -0.47
C ILE A 209 4.12 -7.75 0.13
N VAL A 210 4.27 -6.72 -0.69
CA VAL A 210 3.92 -5.34 -0.32
C VAL A 210 2.81 -4.85 -1.25
N THR A 211 1.75 -4.27 -0.68
CA THR A 211 0.67 -3.65 -1.44
C THR A 211 0.67 -2.13 -1.25
N HIS A 212 0.15 -1.42 -2.24
CA HIS A 212 0.01 0.02 -2.22
C HIS A 212 -1.32 0.47 -2.82
N SER A 213 -1.93 1.46 -2.21
CA SER A 213 -2.79 2.39 -2.93
C SER A 213 -1.90 3.48 -3.55
N THR A 214 -1.56 3.33 -4.84
CA THR A 214 -0.75 4.34 -5.54
C THR A 214 -1.48 5.68 -5.69
N THR A 215 -2.79 5.70 -5.44
CA THR A 215 -3.67 6.88 -5.35
C THR A 215 -3.16 7.94 -4.36
N LYS A 216 -2.38 7.53 -3.34
CA LYS A 216 -1.95 8.36 -2.21
C LYS A 216 -0.60 9.01 -2.52
N PHE A 217 0.34 9.02 -1.60
CA PHE A 217 1.66 9.64 -1.76
C PHE A 217 2.44 9.19 -3.01
N ALA A 218 2.19 8.01 -3.57
CA ALA A 218 2.89 7.54 -4.77
C ALA A 218 2.55 8.42 -5.99
N ASP A 219 1.27 8.68 -6.27
CA ASP A 219 0.81 9.70 -7.22
C ASP A 219 1.08 11.10 -6.66
N GLY A 220 0.61 11.35 -5.44
CA GLY A 220 0.85 12.53 -4.62
C GLY A 220 0.18 13.82 -5.08
N HIS A 221 -0.61 13.79 -6.14
CA HIS A 221 -1.24 14.97 -6.76
C HIS A 221 -2.76 14.86 -6.83
N GLY A 222 -3.36 13.80 -6.28
CA GLY A 222 -4.80 13.55 -6.34
C GLY A 222 -5.34 13.34 -7.75
N THR A 223 -4.50 12.93 -8.70
CA THR A 223 -4.83 12.86 -10.13
C THR A 223 -5.13 11.45 -10.63
N SER A 224 -4.61 10.41 -9.94
CA SER A 224 -4.65 9.04 -10.44
C SER A 224 -5.09 8.05 -9.36
N ILE A 225 -6.15 7.30 -9.64
CA ILE A 225 -6.52 6.13 -8.82
C ILE A 225 -5.73 4.93 -9.33
N GLY A 226 -5.08 4.22 -8.41
CA GLY A 226 -4.32 3.02 -8.73
C GLY A 226 -3.91 2.21 -7.51
N GLY A 227 -3.38 1.03 -7.77
CA GLY A 227 -2.77 0.15 -6.79
C GLY A 227 -1.55 -0.55 -7.36
N CYS A 228 -0.74 -1.11 -6.50
CA CYS A 228 0.39 -1.94 -6.89
C CYS A 228 0.61 -3.05 -5.87
N VAL A 229 1.04 -4.20 -6.36
CA VAL A 229 1.55 -5.31 -5.57
C VAL A 229 3.01 -5.49 -5.93
N VAL A 230 3.88 -5.64 -4.93
CA VAL A 230 5.31 -5.92 -5.11
C VAL A 230 5.65 -7.22 -4.42
N GLU A 231 6.30 -8.12 -5.14
CA GLU A 231 6.80 -9.39 -4.63
C GLU A 231 8.25 -9.24 -4.17
N GLY A 232 8.56 -9.72 -2.95
CA GLY A 232 9.90 -9.66 -2.38
C GLY A 232 10.85 -10.74 -2.91
N GLY A 233 10.32 -11.84 -3.49
CA GLY A 233 11.11 -13.00 -3.94
C GLY A 233 11.73 -13.80 -2.81
N ASN A 234 11.25 -13.66 -1.60
CA ASN A 234 11.83 -14.20 -0.38
C ASN A 234 10.91 -15.20 0.35
N PHE A 235 9.90 -15.74 -0.34
CA PHE A 235 9.00 -16.76 0.20
C PHE A 235 9.09 -18.06 -0.62
N ASP A 236 9.19 -19.18 0.09
CA ASP A 236 9.18 -20.52 -0.54
C ASP A 236 7.75 -21.00 -0.74
N TRP A 237 7.25 -20.94 -1.97
CA TRP A 237 5.89 -21.37 -2.32
C TRP A 237 5.71 -22.89 -2.28
N THR A 238 6.80 -23.68 -2.12
CA THR A 238 6.73 -25.15 -2.01
C THR A 238 6.48 -25.66 -0.59
N VAL A 239 6.30 -24.73 0.38
CA VAL A 239 6.02 -25.11 1.78
C VAL A 239 4.81 -26.03 1.87
N LYS A 240 4.92 -26.99 2.80
CA LYS A 240 3.91 -28.02 3.03
C LYS A 240 3.19 -27.81 4.35
N ASP A 241 1.91 -28.20 4.35
CA ASP A 241 1.10 -28.34 5.55
C ASP A 241 1.56 -29.55 6.40
N ASP A 242 0.95 -29.76 7.55
CA ASP A 242 1.32 -30.86 8.46
C ASP A 242 0.93 -32.25 7.92
N ASN A 243 0.11 -32.31 6.87
CA ASN A 243 -0.25 -33.54 6.15
C ASN A 243 0.69 -33.83 4.97
N GLY A 244 1.65 -32.95 4.69
CA GLY A 244 2.60 -33.08 3.60
C GLY A 244 2.11 -32.58 2.24
N ASN A 245 0.92 -31.94 2.17
CA ASN A 245 0.40 -31.34 0.96
C ASN A 245 1.01 -29.94 0.75
N LEU A 246 1.10 -29.50 -0.51
CA LEU A 246 1.48 -28.12 -0.83
C LEU A 246 0.47 -27.15 -0.19
N LYS A 247 0.99 -26.17 0.55
CA LYS A 247 0.15 -25.14 1.18
C LYS A 247 -0.37 -24.13 0.14
N PHE A 248 0.38 -23.93 -0.95
CA PHE A 248 0.07 -22.98 -2.03
C PHE A 248 0.09 -23.67 -3.40
N PRO A 249 -0.85 -24.59 -3.67
CA PRO A 249 -0.88 -25.34 -4.93
C PRO A 249 -1.09 -24.43 -6.14
N SER A 250 -1.79 -23.31 -6.01
CA SER A 250 -1.97 -22.32 -7.08
C SER A 250 -0.68 -21.75 -7.66
N LEU A 251 0.43 -21.79 -6.91
CA LEU A 251 1.73 -21.29 -7.33
C LEU A 251 2.73 -22.44 -7.60
N ALA A 252 2.68 -23.52 -6.81
CA ALA A 252 3.70 -24.57 -6.79
C ALA A 252 3.22 -25.91 -7.35
N ALA A 253 1.98 -26.04 -7.86
CA ALA A 253 1.49 -27.21 -8.58
C ALA A 253 1.22 -26.86 -10.06
N PRO A 254 1.09 -27.87 -10.94
CA PRO A 254 0.67 -27.66 -12.32
C PRO A 254 -0.70 -26.98 -12.42
N ASP A 255 -0.81 -25.88 -13.15
CA ASP A 255 -2.04 -25.14 -13.40
C ASP A 255 -2.71 -25.62 -14.70
N GLU A 256 -3.91 -26.19 -14.60
CA GLU A 256 -4.64 -26.74 -15.76
C GLU A 256 -5.00 -25.66 -16.79
N SER A 257 -5.23 -24.42 -16.37
CA SER A 257 -5.56 -23.30 -17.27
C SER A 257 -4.38 -22.82 -18.11
N TYR A 258 -3.16 -23.26 -17.74
CA TYR A 258 -1.90 -23.00 -18.44
C TYR A 258 -1.20 -24.31 -18.85
N HIS A 259 -1.95 -25.31 -19.29
CA HIS A 259 -1.41 -26.59 -19.82
C HIS A 259 -0.47 -27.32 -18.85
N GLY A 260 -0.70 -27.20 -17.55
CA GLY A 260 0.11 -27.83 -16.54
C GLY A 260 1.37 -27.03 -16.14
N LEU A 261 1.42 -25.74 -16.47
CA LEU A 261 2.51 -24.86 -16.03
C LEU A 261 2.57 -24.78 -14.51
N ASN A 262 3.76 -24.93 -13.93
CA ASN A 262 4.03 -24.60 -12.53
C ASN A 262 4.66 -23.20 -12.48
N PHE A 263 3.93 -22.22 -11.91
CA PHE A 263 4.36 -20.82 -11.89
C PHE A 263 5.65 -20.63 -11.10
N TYR A 264 5.79 -21.27 -9.95
CA TYR A 264 7.00 -21.11 -9.14
C TYR A 264 8.23 -21.79 -9.77
N GLU A 265 8.05 -22.94 -10.38
CA GLU A 265 9.14 -23.63 -11.11
C GLU A 265 9.65 -22.78 -12.29
N LYS A 266 8.73 -22.15 -13.05
CA LYS A 266 9.08 -21.37 -14.26
C LYS A 266 9.60 -19.98 -13.93
N PHE A 267 9.00 -19.28 -12.96
CA PHE A 267 9.23 -17.84 -12.72
C PHE A 267 9.96 -17.53 -11.41
N GLY A 268 10.17 -18.51 -10.53
CA GLY A 268 10.93 -18.36 -9.28
C GLY A 268 10.43 -17.18 -8.44
N ASP A 269 11.33 -16.24 -8.17
CA ASP A 269 11.11 -15.07 -7.32
C ASP A 269 10.13 -14.04 -7.89
N ALA A 270 9.53 -14.27 -9.06
CA ALA A 270 8.50 -13.46 -9.69
C ALA A 270 7.18 -14.22 -9.90
N ALA A 271 7.04 -15.41 -9.33
CA ALA A 271 5.91 -16.31 -9.57
C ALA A 271 4.58 -15.72 -9.10
N PHE A 272 4.58 -15.05 -7.94
CA PHE A 272 3.37 -14.46 -7.37
C PHE A 272 2.81 -13.36 -8.26
N CYS A 273 3.62 -12.38 -8.66
CA CYS A 273 3.21 -11.30 -9.54
C CYS A 273 2.88 -11.79 -10.95
N THR A 274 3.62 -12.79 -11.48
CA THR A 274 3.33 -13.37 -12.79
C THR A 274 1.97 -14.06 -12.80
N ARG A 275 1.66 -14.87 -11.78
CA ARG A 275 0.34 -15.50 -11.66
C ARG A 275 -0.77 -14.47 -11.46
N LEU A 276 -0.56 -13.45 -10.64
CA LEU A 276 -1.50 -12.34 -10.51
C LEU A 276 -1.87 -11.76 -11.89
N LYS A 277 -0.88 -11.46 -12.72
CA LYS A 277 -1.05 -10.89 -14.05
C LYS A 277 -1.75 -11.87 -14.99
N ALA A 278 -1.25 -13.09 -15.06
CA ALA A 278 -1.69 -14.10 -16.01
C ALA A 278 -3.10 -14.64 -15.71
N VAL A 279 -3.49 -14.72 -14.43
CA VAL A 279 -4.77 -15.30 -14.00
C VAL A 279 -5.72 -14.22 -13.48
N LEU A 280 -5.41 -13.58 -12.36
CA LEU A 280 -6.40 -12.74 -11.68
C LEU A 280 -6.68 -11.41 -12.37
N ILE A 281 -5.68 -10.73 -12.88
CA ILE A 281 -5.89 -9.51 -13.69
C ILE A 281 -6.60 -9.85 -14.99
N ARG A 282 -6.22 -10.97 -15.64
CA ARG A 282 -6.89 -11.45 -16.85
C ARG A 282 -8.39 -11.66 -16.62
N ASP A 283 -8.75 -12.33 -15.53
CA ASP A 283 -10.10 -12.83 -15.29
C ASP A 283 -10.99 -11.79 -14.57
N LEU A 284 -10.46 -11.06 -13.57
CA LEU A 284 -11.21 -10.08 -12.80
C LEU A 284 -11.19 -8.67 -13.41
N GLY A 285 -10.23 -8.39 -14.30
CA GLY A 285 -10.15 -7.12 -15.00
C GLY A 285 -9.72 -5.92 -14.13
N CYS A 286 -9.05 -6.15 -13.02
CA CYS A 286 -8.56 -5.10 -12.12
C CYS A 286 -7.33 -4.36 -12.70
N THR A 287 -7.32 -4.06 -13.99
CA THR A 287 -6.19 -3.46 -14.72
C THR A 287 -6.09 -1.97 -14.50
N MET A 288 -4.85 -1.44 -14.52
CA MET A 288 -4.59 0.00 -14.49
C MET A 288 -4.56 0.58 -15.92
N ALA A 289 -5.16 1.76 -16.09
CA ALA A 289 -5.08 2.48 -17.37
C ALA A 289 -3.65 3.04 -17.60
N PRO A 290 -3.10 3.03 -18.84
CA PRO A 290 -1.78 3.57 -19.13
C PRO A 290 -1.59 5.03 -18.71
N MET A 291 -2.62 5.87 -18.81
CA MET A 291 -2.58 7.25 -18.35
C MET A 291 -2.35 7.33 -16.84
N ASN A 292 -3.05 6.50 -16.05
CA ASN A 292 -2.89 6.46 -14.59
C ASN A 292 -1.48 5.97 -14.22
N ALA A 293 -0.96 4.98 -14.94
CA ALA A 293 0.40 4.49 -14.75
C ALA A 293 1.44 5.59 -15.05
N TYR A 294 1.23 6.37 -16.10
CA TYR A 294 2.09 7.51 -16.45
C TYR A 294 2.09 8.59 -15.36
N LEU A 295 0.92 9.02 -14.90
CA LEU A 295 0.79 10.03 -13.84
C LEU A 295 1.45 9.56 -12.53
N THR A 296 1.17 8.32 -12.12
CA THR A 296 1.81 7.71 -10.95
C THR A 296 3.32 7.63 -11.11
N HIS A 297 3.81 7.25 -12.30
CA HIS A 297 5.26 7.19 -12.56
C HIS A 297 5.90 8.58 -12.41
N GLN A 298 5.24 9.64 -12.88
CA GLN A 298 5.71 11.03 -12.68
C GLN A 298 5.71 11.41 -11.19
N GLY A 299 4.66 11.06 -10.44
CA GLY A 299 4.61 11.26 -9.00
C GLY A 299 5.78 10.59 -8.28
N LEU A 300 6.12 9.36 -8.65
CA LEU A 300 7.25 8.62 -8.08
C LEU A 300 8.62 9.26 -8.35
N GLN A 301 8.77 10.04 -9.44
CA GLN A 301 10.03 10.72 -9.72
C GLN A 301 10.41 11.75 -8.64
N THR A 302 9.41 12.33 -7.98
CA THR A 302 9.59 13.33 -6.91
C THR A 302 9.21 12.79 -5.52
N LEU A 303 9.02 11.47 -5.39
CA LEU A 303 8.53 10.88 -4.15
C LEU A 303 9.42 11.20 -2.93
N ASP A 304 10.73 11.06 -3.07
CA ASP A 304 11.67 11.30 -1.97
C ASP A 304 11.60 12.73 -1.43
N VAL A 305 11.72 13.72 -2.32
CA VAL A 305 11.67 15.15 -1.92
C VAL A 305 10.29 15.57 -1.40
N ARG A 306 9.20 14.95 -1.89
CA ARG A 306 7.86 15.20 -1.37
C ARG A 306 7.71 14.60 0.04
N MET A 307 8.14 13.35 0.24
CA MET A 307 8.03 12.71 1.55
C MET A 307 8.87 13.42 2.60
N GLU A 308 10.08 13.89 2.27
CA GLU A 308 10.89 14.73 3.15
C GLU A 308 10.13 15.99 3.58
N ARG A 309 9.48 16.67 2.63
CA ARG A 309 8.69 17.89 2.93
C ARG A 309 7.44 17.60 3.74
N HIS A 310 6.70 16.54 3.40
CA HIS A 310 5.53 16.10 4.17
C HIS A 310 5.89 15.80 5.62
N VAL A 311 6.97 15.07 5.86
CA VAL A 311 7.45 14.75 7.21
C VAL A 311 7.83 16.01 7.97
N LYS A 312 8.65 16.88 7.37
CA LYS A 312 9.08 18.14 8.00
C LYS A 312 7.89 19.02 8.39
N ASN A 313 6.92 19.17 7.50
CA ASN A 313 5.72 19.94 7.78
C ASN A 313 4.88 19.28 8.89
N ALA A 314 4.71 17.94 8.83
CA ALA A 314 3.95 17.19 9.81
C ALA A 314 4.56 17.27 11.22
N GLU A 315 5.87 17.18 11.36
CA GLU A 315 6.56 17.34 12.64
C GLU A 315 6.30 18.71 13.25
N ALA A 316 6.45 19.78 12.48
CA ALA A 316 6.22 21.14 12.97
C ALA A 316 4.73 21.39 13.32
N VAL A 317 3.80 20.88 12.51
CA VAL A 317 2.35 20.96 12.80
C VAL A 317 2.02 20.15 14.05
N ALA A 318 2.60 18.98 14.23
CA ALA A 318 2.39 18.16 15.43
C ALA A 318 2.90 18.86 16.71
N GLU A 319 4.07 19.49 16.65
CA GLU A 319 4.59 20.30 17.76
C GLU A 319 3.67 21.48 18.11
N PHE A 320 3.11 22.16 17.09
CA PHE A 320 2.13 23.21 17.31
C PHE A 320 0.86 22.67 17.99
N LEU A 321 0.29 21.59 17.49
CA LEU A 321 -0.95 20.99 18.00
C LEU A 321 -0.81 20.48 19.44
N VAL A 322 0.33 19.87 19.81
CA VAL A 322 0.59 19.44 21.19
C VAL A 322 0.49 20.58 22.19
N ASN A 323 0.88 21.78 21.78
CA ASN A 323 0.90 22.96 22.64
C ASN A 323 -0.39 23.80 22.55
N HIS A 324 -1.35 23.45 21.67
CA HIS A 324 -2.56 24.23 21.48
C HIS A 324 -3.63 23.91 22.54
N PRO A 325 -4.22 24.89 23.26
CA PRO A 325 -5.13 24.65 24.38
C PRO A 325 -6.42 23.93 24.01
N MET A 326 -6.87 24.00 22.76
CA MET A 326 -8.06 23.32 22.23
C MET A 326 -7.79 21.89 21.76
N VAL A 327 -6.56 21.44 21.74
CA VAL A 327 -6.19 20.04 21.43
C VAL A 327 -6.16 19.24 22.72
N ASP A 328 -6.82 18.10 22.74
CA ASP A 328 -6.90 17.20 23.89
C ASP A 328 -5.82 16.12 23.84
N TRP A 329 -5.62 15.54 22.68
CA TRP A 329 -4.61 14.51 22.41
C TRP A 329 -4.15 14.56 20.96
N ILE A 330 -2.99 13.97 20.68
CA ILE A 330 -2.45 13.79 19.33
C ILE A 330 -1.86 12.38 19.20
N ILE A 331 -2.02 11.79 18.03
CA ILE A 331 -1.36 10.54 17.62
C ILE A 331 -0.53 10.85 16.38
N TYR A 332 0.78 10.84 16.56
CA TYR A 332 1.76 10.96 15.50
C TYR A 332 3.06 10.26 15.91
N PRO A 333 3.41 9.11 15.31
CA PRO A 333 4.57 8.32 15.72
C PRO A 333 5.93 9.03 15.57
N GLY A 334 5.97 10.18 14.88
CA GLY A 334 7.15 11.05 14.82
C GLY A 334 7.40 11.87 16.06
N LEU A 335 6.44 12.01 17.00
CA LEU A 335 6.58 12.75 18.23
C LEU A 335 7.20 11.90 19.34
N LYS A 336 8.18 12.46 20.06
CA LYS A 336 8.70 11.85 21.28
C LYS A 336 7.57 11.71 22.32
N GLY A 337 7.42 10.50 22.85
CA GLY A 337 6.37 10.17 23.83
C GLY A 337 5.14 9.51 23.22
N ASP A 338 5.01 9.46 21.88
CA ASP A 338 4.06 8.57 21.24
C ASP A 338 4.43 7.11 21.53
N LYS A 339 3.42 6.26 21.76
CA LYS A 339 3.60 4.83 22.08
C LYS A 339 4.47 4.10 21.05
N TYR A 340 4.38 4.50 19.80
CA TYR A 340 5.05 3.85 18.67
C TYR A 340 6.30 4.60 18.18
N TYR A 341 6.75 5.62 18.90
CA TYR A 341 7.92 6.42 18.51
C TYR A 341 9.15 5.54 18.21
N ASP A 342 9.50 4.63 19.12
CA ASP A 342 10.69 3.78 18.96
C ASP A 342 10.58 2.84 17.74
N LEU A 343 9.40 2.29 17.48
CA LEU A 343 9.14 1.48 16.26
C LEU A 343 9.21 2.34 15.00
N ALA A 344 8.69 3.57 15.06
CA ALA A 344 8.79 4.51 13.95
C ALA A 344 10.26 4.86 13.65
N GLN A 345 11.06 5.15 14.66
CA GLN A 345 12.50 5.41 14.47
C GLN A 345 13.23 4.19 13.89
N LYS A 346 12.84 2.98 14.30
CA LYS A 346 13.44 1.73 13.80
C LYS A 346 13.14 1.48 12.32
N TYR A 347 11.88 1.60 11.91
CA TYR A 347 11.43 1.20 10.57
C TYR A 347 11.35 2.37 9.58
N MET A 348 11.19 3.59 10.09
CA MET A 348 11.02 4.83 9.32
C MET A 348 11.96 5.94 9.85
N PRO A 349 13.29 5.74 9.80
CA PRO A 349 14.24 6.70 10.39
C PRO A 349 14.24 8.08 9.68
N LYS A 350 13.64 8.19 8.49
CA LYS A 350 13.46 9.46 7.75
C LYS A 350 12.17 10.20 8.16
N GLY A 351 11.34 9.65 9.07
CA GLY A 351 10.10 10.24 9.56
C GLY A 351 8.86 9.35 9.44
N ALA A 352 7.82 9.68 10.17
CA ALA A 352 6.62 8.84 10.36
C ALA A 352 5.42 9.26 9.48
N SER A 353 5.64 9.54 8.19
CA SER A 353 4.61 9.99 7.23
C SER A 353 4.15 11.45 7.42
N GLY A 354 3.29 11.91 6.51
CA GLY A 354 2.63 13.22 6.56
C GLY A 354 1.24 13.19 7.19
N VAL A 355 0.83 12.07 7.81
CA VAL A 355 -0.52 11.89 8.36
C VAL A 355 -0.49 11.83 9.88
N MET A 356 -1.43 12.51 10.52
CA MET A 356 -1.64 12.48 11.97
C MET A 356 -3.12 12.51 12.33
N SER A 357 -3.43 12.18 13.56
CA SER A 357 -4.77 12.33 14.15
C SER A 357 -4.68 13.10 15.45
N PHE A 358 -5.65 13.98 15.72
CA PHE A 358 -5.73 14.68 16.99
C PHE A 358 -7.19 14.87 17.42
N GLY A 359 -7.42 15.07 18.71
CA GLY A 359 -8.73 15.31 19.29
C GLY A 359 -8.93 16.80 19.58
N VAL A 360 -10.07 17.38 19.12
CA VAL A 360 -10.51 18.73 19.48
C VAL A 360 -11.37 18.67 20.75
N LYS A 361 -11.06 19.50 21.74
CA LYS A 361 -11.85 19.63 22.97
C LYS A 361 -13.26 20.15 22.64
N GLY A 362 -14.28 19.50 23.18
CA GLY A 362 -15.68 19.82 22.93
C GLY A 362 -16.37 18.80 22.01
N GLY A 363 -15.66 17.74 21.64
CA GLY A 363 -16.22 16.58 20.94
C GLY A 363 -16.70 16.91 19.52
N ARG A 364 -17.82 16.29 19.11
CA ARG A 364 -18.30 16.32 17.73
C ARG A 364 -18.59 17.72 17.21
N GLU A 365 -19.35 18.53 17.99
CA GLU A 365 -19.72 19.89 17.59
C GLU A 365 -18.49 20.79 17.39
N ALA A 366 -17.49 20.62 18.27
CA ALA A 366 -16.23 21.33 18.17
C ALA A 366 -15.43 20.91 16.93
N GLY A 367 -15.39 19.62 16.61
CA GLY A 367 -14.77 19.09 15.40
C GLY A 367 -15.44 19.62 14.13
N GLU A 368 -16.77 19.64 14.08
CA GLU A 368 -17.52 20.20 12.93
C GLU A 368 -17.24 21.70 12.77
N LYS A 369 -17.30 22.47 13.86
CA LYS A 369 -17.00 23.91 13.86
C LYS A 369 -15.56 24.22 13.48
N PHE A 370 -14.60 23.38 13.90
CA PHE A 370 -13.21 23.48 13.47
C PHE A 370 -13.09 23.37 11.95
N LEU A 371 -13.70 22.33 11.34
CA LEU A 371 -13.67 22.15 9.89
C LEU A 371 -14.28 23.34 9.12
N GLU A 372 -15.40 23.89 9.62
CA GLU A 372 -16.10 25.01 8.98
C GLU A 372 -15.31 26.33 8.99
N ASN A 373 -14.29 26.43 9.84
CA ASN A 373 -13.45 27.63 9.97
C ASN A 373 -12.09 27.51 9.25
N LEU A 374 -11.81 26.40 8.59
CA LEU A 374 -10.59 26.27 7.78
C LEU A 374 -10.69 27.14 6.51
N GLU A 375 -9.61 27.82 6.16
CA GLU A 375 -9.53 28.74 5.01
C GLU A 375 -8.56 28.22 3.93
N LEU A 376 -7.47 27.58 4.33
CA LEU A 376 -6.44 26.99 3.46
C LEU A 376 -6.61 25.48 3.33
N CYS A 377 -6.72 24.78 4.47
CA CYS A 377 -6.78 23.34 4.52
C CYS A 377 -8.12 22.82 3.97
N SER A 378 -8.06 21.83 3.09
CA SER A 378 -9.24 21.32 2.37
C SER A 378 -9.93 20.18 3.11
N ILE A 379 -11.27 20.23 3.20
CA ILE A 379 -12.07 19.11 3.71
C ILE A 379 -12.30 18.11 2.57
N VAL A 380 -11.55 17.03 2.56
CA VAL A 380 -11.66 15.99 1.52
C VAL A 380 -11.48 14.58 2.09
N VAL A 381 -12.17 13.61 1.49
CA VAL A 381 -12.02 12.18 1.83
C VAL A 381 -10.80 11.62 1.10
N HIS A 382 -9.65 12.22 1.33
CA HIS A 382 -8.38 11.85 0.73
C HIS A 382 -7.24 11.97 1.74
N VAL A 383 -6.07 11.43 1.44
CA VAL A 383 -4.81 11.60 2.17
C VAL A 383 -3.64 11.43 1.20
N GLY A 384 -2.49 11.98 1.54
CA GLY A 384 -1.29 11.77 0.75
C GLY A 384 -1.25 12.58 -0.55
N ASP A 385 -1.79 13.79 -0.49
CA ASP A 385 -1.78 14.79 -1.55
C ASP A 385 -0.78 15.91 -1.21
N ILE A 386 -0.35 16.66 -2.22
CA ILE A 386 0.46 17.88 -2.03
C ILE A 386 -0.28 18.96 -1.25
N HIS A 387 -1.63 18.94 -1.22
CA HIS A 387 -2.46 19.85 -0.45
C HIS A 387 -2.76 19.29 0.94
N THR A 388 -2.74 20.17 1.94
CA THR A 388 -3.17 19.80 3.29
C THR A 388 -4.65 19.48 3.32
N SER A 389 -5.01 18.28 3.77
CA SER A 389 -6.38 17.79 3.83
C SER A 389 -6.78 17.37 5.23
N VAL A 390 -8.03 17.68 5.58
CA VAL A 390 -8.60 17.47 6.92
C VAL A 390 -9.88 16.65 6.80
N LEU A 391 -10.11 15.76 7.75
CA LEU A 391 -11.34 14.98 7.84
C LEU A 391 -11.74 14.82 9.30
N HIS A 392 -13.04 14.96 9.59
CA HIS A 392 -13.65 14.64 10.86
C HIS A 392 -14.48 13.35 10.71
N PRO A 393 -13.95 12.16 11.04
CA PRO A 393 -14.60 10.88 10.76
C PRO A 393 -15.99 10.75 11.38
N ALA A 394 -16.18 11.25 12.61
CA ALA A 394 -17.46 11.13 13.33
C ALA A 394 -18.65 11.79 12.60
N SER A 395 -18.43 12.93 11.93
CA SER A 395 -19.49 13.63 11.17
C SER A 395 -19.55 13.25 9.69
N THR A 396 -18.56 12.52 9.17
CA THR A 396 -18.43 12.21 7.73
C THR A 396 -18.45 10.72 7.45
N THR A 397 -17.30 10.07 7.44
CA THR A 397 -17.14 8.66 7.01
C THR A 397 -17.79 7.63 7.93
N HIS A 398 -18.01 7.96 9.21
CA HIS A 398 -18.61 7.09 10.23
C HIS A 398 -19.93 7.61 10.78
N ARG A 399 -20.51 8.64 10.15
CA ARG A 399 -21.75 9.29 10.62
C ARG A 399 -22.98 8.35 10.72
N GLN A 400 -22.93 7.21 10.04
CA GLN A 400 -24.02 6.22 10.07
C GLN A 400 -24.00 5.35 11.33
N LEU A 401 -22.91 5.36 12.09
CA LEU A 401 -22.80 4.66 13.36
C LEU A 401 -23.33 5.52 14.49
N SER A 402 -23.93 4.89 15.53
CA SER A 402 -24.19 5.62 16.77
C SER A 402 -22.89 6.05 17.45
N GLU A 403 -22.95 7.01 18.36
CA GLU A 403 -21.76 7.50 19.06
C GLU A 403 -21.05 6.37 19.83
N GLU A 404 -21.82 5.49 20.50
CA GLU A 404 -21.26 4.33 21.20
C GLU A 404 -20.54 3.37 20.22
N ALA A 405 -21.10 3.18 19.02
CA ALA A 405 -20.51 2.32 18.00
C ALA A 405 -19.26 2.99 17.39
N GLN A 406 -19.23 4.32 17.25
CA GLN A 406 -18.04 5.07 16.84
C GLN A 406 -16.92 4.93 17.87
N ILE A 407 -17.19 5.12 19.15
CA ILE A 407 -16.23 4.96 20.25
C ILE A 407 -15.71 3.52 20.30
N ALA A 408 -16.59 2.52 20.17
CA ALA A 408 -16.19 1.13 20.13
C ALA A 408 -15.31 0.78 18.92
N ALA A 409 -15.45 1.51 17.81
CA ALA A 409 -14.60 1.43 16.62
C ALA A 409 -13.30 2.27 16.75
N GLY A 410 -13.04 2.90 17.90
CA GLY A 410 -11.87 3.76 18.12
C GLY A 410 -11.97 5.14 17.49
N ILE A 411 -13.17 5.58 17.16
CA ILE A 411 -13.44 6.93 16.61
C ILE A 411 -13.93 7.83 17.74
N ASP A 412 -13.01 8.62 18.28
CA ASP A 412 -13.36 9.66 19.24
C ASP A 412 -14.24 10.72 18.57
N PRO A 413 -15.28 11.25 19.25
CA PRO A 413 -16.17 12.27 18.68
C PRO A 413 -15.47 13.55 18.21
N GLY A 414 -14.35 13.92 18.82
CA GLY A 414 -13.53 15.07 18.43
C GLY A 414 -12.35 14.74 17.52
N LEU A 415 -12.24 13.50 17.03
CA LEU A 415 -11.11 13.07 16.21
C LEU A 415 -11.06 13.81 14.87
N ILE A 416 -9.95 14.47 14.63
CA ILE A 416 -9.57 15.03 13.33
C ILE A 416 -8.42 14.21 12.74
N ARG A 417 -8.58 13.75 11.51
CA ARG A 417 -7.47 13.20 10.72
C ARG A 417 -6.93 14.29 9.81
N LEU A 418 -5.64 14.56 9.91
CA LEU A 418 -4.91 15.55 9.15
C LEU A 418 -3.88 14.87 8.25
N SER A 419 -3.90 15.15 6.95
CA SER A 419 -2.84 14.81 6.01
C SER A 419 -2.14 16.10 5.60
N VAL A 420 -0.94 16.31 6.10
CA VAL A 420 -0.18 17.55 5.92
C VAL A 420 0.44 17.57 4.53
N GLY A 421 0.21 18.66 3.80
CA GLY A 421 0.69 18.88 2.44
C GLY A 421 2.08 19.50 2.36
N LEU A 422 2.37 20.10 1.21
CA LEU A 422 3.66 20.71 0.87
C LEU A 422 3.68 22.24 0.99
N GLU A 423 2.58 22.85 1.42
CA GLU A 423 2.45 24.30 1.59
C GLU A 423 3.51 24.81 2.57
N ASN A 424 3.64 26.10 2.69
CA ASN A 424 4.50 26.69 3.72
C ASN A 424 3.98 26.27 5.10
N THR A 425 4.88 25.81 5.97
CA THR A 425 4.54 25.28 7.29
C THR A 425 3.82 26.32 8.18
N GLU A 426 4.23 27.60 8.09
CA GLU A 426 3.64 28.69 8.88
C GLU A 426 2.19 28.95 8.44
N ASP A 427 1.92 28.92 7.12
CA ASP A 427 0.57 29.10 6.57
C ASP A 427 -0.39 27.98 7.03
N ILE A 428 0.09 26.73 7.07
CA ILE A 428 -0.70 25.59 7.60
C ILE A 428 -0.99 25.80 9.08
N ILE A 429 0.01 26.18 9.87
CA ILE A 429 -0.13 26.39 11.32
C ILE A 429 -1.07 27.56 11.59
N GLU A 430 -0.98 28.66 10.83
CA GLU A 430 -1.87 29.81 10.97
C GLU A 430 -3.33 29.44 10.70
N ASP A 431 -3.59 28.68 9.63
CA ASP A 431 -4.96 28.24 9.31
C ASP A 431 -5.53 27.30 10.37
N LEU A 432 -4.78 26.30 10.82
CA LEU A 432 -5.21 25.40 11.89
C LEU A 432 -5.44 26.15 13.21
N GLY A 433 -4.56 27.10 13.55
CA GLY A 433 -4.62 27.89 14.77
C GLY A 433 -5.85 28.79 14.81
N GLN A 434 -6.10 29.57 13.74
CA GLN A 434 -7.26 30.43 13.67
C GLN A 434 -8.59 29.66 13.70
N ALA A 435 -8.63 28.45 13.10
CA ALA A 435 -9.80 27.59 13.14
C ALA A 435 -10.03 26.99 14.54
N LEU A 436 -8.97 26.55 15.23
CA LEU A 436 -9.03 26.05 16.61
C LEU A 436 -9.44 27.16 17.60
N ASP A 437 -8.96 28.39 17.42
CA ASP A 437 -9.31 29.53 18.30
C ASP A 437 -10.81 29.92 18.19
N LYS A 438 -11.44 29.73 17.03
CA LYS A 438 -12.87 29.99 16.82
C LYS A 438 -13.79 28.90 17.42
N VAL A 439 -13.25 27.78 17.85
CA VAL A 439 -13.98 26.67 18.51
C VAL A 439 -14.21 26.95 19.99
N ARG A 440 -13.42 27.85 20.62
CA ARG A 440 -13.50 28.20 22.04
C ARG A 440 -14.88 28.67 22.47
#